data_64b06baf90164c9f30407a8014a51e0a
#
_entry.id   64b06baf90164c9f30407a8014a51e0a
#
_cell.length_a   1.000
_cell.length_b   1.000
_cell.length_c   1.000
_cell.angle_alpha   90.00
_cell.angle_beta   90.00
_cell.angle_gamma   90.00
#
_symmetry.space_group_name_H-M   'P 1'
#
loop_
_entity.id
_entity.type
_entity.pdbx_description
1 polymer ?
#
loop_
_entity_poly.entity_id
_entity_poly.type
_entity_poly.pdbx_seq_one_letter_code
_entity_poly.pdbx_strand_id
1 'polypeptide(L)'
;MLATAEHLESNPDISIEELAQYADDALKRSTVYVALNTLEYLQRGGRIGKASALLGTMLRIKPILSLEGGEVVPVAKCRSLSQSLAQISDLIASQGELSSAALIYNTDLETKDSLKAQLLAGHPGLNLIETEFGPSIGSYVGPNAIGVATIPKAG
;
A
#
# COMPACT_ATOMS: atom_id res chain seq x y z
N MET A 1 -13.65 -0.49 -2.49
CA MET A 1 -14.65 0.31 -3.24
C MET A 1 -14.55 0.12 -4.74
N LEU A 2 -13.42 0.44 -5.43
CA LEU A 2 -13.31 0.23 -6.89
C LEU A 2 -13.51 -1.25 -7.28
N ALA A 3 -12.80 -2.18 -6.67
CA ALA A 3 -12.98 -3.61 -6.93
C ALA A 3 -14.42 -4.10 -6.71
N THR A 4 -15.14 -3.53 -5.76
CA THR A 4 -16.55 -3.84 -5.52
C THR A 4 -17.46 -3.29 -6.62
N ALA A 5 -17.14 -2.10 -7.14
CA ALA A 5 -17.87 -1.51 -8.26
C ALA A 5 -17.65 -2.31 -9.55
N GLU A 6 -16.39 -2.67 -9.86
CA GLU A 6 -16.03 -3.53 -10.99
C GLU A 6 -16.71 -4.91 -10.91
N HIS A 7 -16.82 -5.47 -9.69
CA HIS A 7 -17.51 -6.73 -9.46
C HIS A 7 -19.02 -6.61 -9.72
N LEU A 8 -19.65 -5.51 -9.29
CA LEU A 8 -21.05 -5.21 -9.58
C LEU A 8 -21.31 -5.03 -11.08
N GLU A 9 -20.43 -4.28 -11.78
CA GLU A 9 -20.55 -4.09 -13.23
C GLU A 9 -20.46 -5.42 -14.00
N SER A 10 -19.61 -6.35 -13.52
CA SER A 10 -19.45 -7.68 -14.11
C SER A 10 -20.57 -8.65 -13.73
N ASN A 11 -21.34 -8.37 -12.67
CA ASN A 11 -22.41 -9.20 -12.14
C ASN A 11 -23.63 -8.33 -11.79
N PRO A 12 -24.36 -7.79 -12.79
CA PRO A 12 -25.42 -6.81 -12.55
C PRO A 12 -26.62 -7.33 -11.75
N ASP A 13 -26.81 -8.64 -11.70
CA ASP A 13 -27.92 -9.30 -10.98
C ASP A 13 -27.52 -9.76 -9.56
N ILE A 14 -26.31 -9.42 -9.09
CA ILE A 14 -25.84 -9.79 -7.74
C ILE A 14 -26.70 -9.11 -6.66
N SER A 15 -27.04 -9.87 -5.61
CA SER A 15 -27.76 -9.30 -4.47
C SER A 15 -26.86 -8.36 -3.64
N ILE A 16 -27.49 -7.46 -2.89
CA ILE A 16 -26.75 -6.53 -1.98
C ILE A 16 -25.97 -7.33 -0.93
N GLU A 17 -26.52 -8.42 -0.43
CA GLU A 17 -25.90 -9.29 0.57
C GLU A 17 -24.64 -9.96 0.01
N GLU A 18 -24.68 -10.48 -1.20
CA GLU A 18 -23.52 -11.08 -1.88
C GLU A 18 -22.46 -10.03 -2.21
N LEU A 19 -22.88 -8.84 -2.64
CA LEU A 19 -21.95 -7.73 -2.91
C LEU A 19 -21.26 -7.25 -1.63
N ALA A 20 -21.98 -7.18 -0.51
CA ALA A 20 -21.42 -6.83 0.79
C ALA A 20 -20.40 -7.89 1.25
N GLN A 21 -20.73 -9.18 1.10
CA GLN A 21 -19.81 -10.28 1.40
C GLN A 21 -18.54 -10.22 0.55
N TYR A 22 -18.67 -9.96 -0.76
CA TYR A 22 -17.52 -9.75 -1.64
C TYR A 22 -16.63 -8.59 -1.17
N ALA A 23 -17.25 -7.46 -0.78
CA ALA A 23 -16.52 -6.30 -0.28
C ALA A 23 -15.75 -6.61 1.01
N ASP A 24 -16.37 -7.31 1.96
CA ASP A 24 -15.74 -7.75 3.20
C ASP A 24 -14.56 -8.70 2.95
N ASP A 25 -14.71 -9.65 2.06
CA ASP A 25 -13.67 -10.62 1.71
C ASP A 25 -12.53 -9.96 0.94
N ALA A 26 -12.82 -9.00 0.05
CA ALA A 26 -11.81 -8.20 -0.62
C ALA A 26 -11.02 -7.35 0.39
N LEU A 27 -11.70 -6.75 1.36
CA LEU A 27 -11.06 -5.95 2.42
C LEU A 27 -10.13 -6.80 3.30
N LYS A 28 -10.54 -8.00 3.70
CA LYS A 28 -9.72 -8.93 4.49
C LYS A 28 -8.45 -9.38 3.77
N ARG A 29 -8.52 -9.51 2.43
CA ARG A 29 -7.37 -9.87 1.59
C ARG A 29 -6.50 -8.67 1.23
N SER A 30 -7.02 -7.45 1.36
CA SER A 30 -6.28 -6.25 0.98
C SER A 30 -5.05 -6.04 1.86
N THR A 31 -3.98 -5.60 1.24
CA THR A 31 -2.73 -5.23 1.91
C THR A 31 -2.29 -3.85 1.45
N VAL A 32 -1.59 -3.13 2.30
CA VAL A 32 -0.92 -1.89 1.91
C VAL A 32 0.50 -1.89 2.45
N TYR A 33 1.46 -1.55 1.60
CA TYR A 33 2.85 -1.31 1.99
C TYR A 33 3.23 0.11 1.64
N VAL A 34 3.76 0.86 2.60
CA VAL A 34 4.16 2.25 2.41
C VAL A 34 5.59 2.44 2.88
N ALA A 35 6.46 2.91 1.98
CA ALA A 35 7.79 3.38 2.32
C ALA A 35 7.72 4.84 2.74
N LEU A 36 8.29 5.15 3.90
CA LEU A 36 8.33 6.50 4.46
C LEU A 36 9.75 7.05 4.48
N ASN A 37 9.85 8.35 4.25
CA ASN A 37 11.12 9.06 4.43
C ASN A 37 11.47 9.23 5.92
N THR A 38 10.47 9.38 6.79
CA THR A 38 10.60 9.59 8.25
C THR A 38 9.34 9.12 8.97
N LEU A 39 9.46 8.75 10.24
CA LEU A 39 8.34 8.42 11.13
C LEU A 39 7.80 9.64 11.90
N GLU A 40 8.42 10.80 11.74
CA GLU A 40 8.13 11.99 12.53
C GLU A 40 6.67 12.45 12.42
N TYR A 41 6.10 12.41 11.21
CA TYR A 41 4.71 12.81 10.97
C TYR A 41 3.71 11.85 11.63
N LEU A 42 3.96 10.55 11.57
CA LEU A 42 3.16 9.54 12.28
C LEU A 42 3.24 9.72 13.80
N GLN A 43 4.44 10.03 14.31
CA GLN A 43 4.66 10.28 15.73
C GLN A 43 3.92 11.53 16.19
N ARG A 44 4.08 12.66 15.49
CA ARG A 44 3.40 13.93 15.80
C ARG A 44 1.88 13.80 15.73
N GLY A 45 1.38 13.03 14.77
CA GLY A 45 -0.05 12.77 14.59
C GLY A 45 -0.63 11.73 15.55
N GLY A 46 0.19 11.07 16.39
CA GLY A 46 -0.25 10.04 17.31
C GLY A 46 -0.76 8.75 16.63
N ARG A 47 -0.37 8.50 15.37
CA ARG A 47 -0.77 7.30 14.58
C ARG A 47 0.39 6.34 14.34
N ILE A 48 1.48 6.46 15.10
CA ILE A 48 2.69 5.67 14.89
C ILE A 48 2.51 4.16 15.21
N GLY A 49 1.53 3.78 16.05
CA GLY A 49 1.24 2.39 16.36
C GLY A 49 2.47 1.59 16.82
N LYS A 50 2.58 0.35 16.37
CA LYS A 50 3.72 -0.54 16.67
C LYS A 50 5.04 -0.08 16.03
N ALA A 51 4.99 0.83 15.03
CA ALA A 51 6.19 1.41 14.45
C ALA A 51 6.95 2.32 15.44
N SER A 52 6.37 2.65 16.61
CA SER A 52 7.07 3.34 17.71
C SER A 52 8.36 2.64 18.14
N ALA A 53 8.43 1.32 18.03
CA ALA A 53 9.64 0.53 18.29
C ALA A 53 10.84 0.90 17.38
N LEU A 54 10.60 1.65 16.28
CA LEU A 54 11.63 2.11 15.36
C LEU A 54 12.17 3.51 15.69
N LEU A 55 11.58 4.24 16.64
CA LEU A 55 11.92 5.65 16.92
C LEU A 55 13.39 5.87 17.29
N GLY A 56 14.01 4.93 18.00
CA GLY A 56 15.42 5.00 18.33
C GLY A 56 16.40 4.83 17.15
N THR A 57 15.90 4.40 15.98
CA THR A 57 16.71 4.14 14.78
C THR A 57 16.44 5.13 13.64
N MET A 58 15.65 6.18 13.91
CA MET A 58 15.01 7.09 12.93
C MET A 58 15.96 7.77 11.93
N LEU A 59 17.18 8.10 12.35
CA LEU A 59 18.06 8.97 11.55
C LEU A 59 18.71 8.30 10.32
N ARG A 60 18.54 6.98 10.15
CA ARG A 60 19.26 6.23 9.10
C ARG A 60 18.42 5.16 8.38
N ILE A 61 17.10 5.12 8.59
CA ILE A 61 16.25 4.09 7.96
C ILE A 61 15.13 4.70 7.12
N LYS A 62 14.73 3.96 6.11
CA LYS A 62 13.54 4.18 5.28
C LYS A 62 12.58 3.02 5.55
N PRO A 63 11.71 3.12 6.56
CA PRO A 63 10.87 2.00 6.97
C PRO A 63 9.78 1.72 5.94
N ILE A 64 9.45 0.43 5.80
CA ILE A 64 8.22 0.00 5.15
C ILE A 64 7.23 -0.34 6.26
N LEU A 65 6.06 0.23 6.15
CA LEU A 65 4.95 0.05 7.08
C LEU A 65 3.77 -0.59 6.38
N SER A 66 2.92 -1.25 7.15
CA SER A 66 1.62 -1.78 6.75
C SER A 66 0.55 -1.43 7.79
N LEU A 67 -0.68 -1.86 7.54
CA LEU A 67 -1.80 -1.78 8.47
C LEU A 67 -2.26 -3.19 8.83
N GLU A 68 -2.34 -3.49 10.12
CA GLU A 68 -2.89 -4.74 10.64
C GLU A 68 -3.88 -4.43 11.77
N GLY A 69 -5.11 -4.88 11.62
CA GLY A 69 -6.16 -4.63 12.62
C GLY A 69 -6.41 -3.15 12.91
N GLY A 70 -6.17 -2.26 11.94
CA GLY A 70 -6.31 -0.81 12.09
C GLY A 70 -5.08 -0.11 12.70
N GLU A 71 -4.02 -0.84 13.02
CA GLU A 71 -2.78 -0.28 13.57
C GLU A 71 -1.65 -0.26 12.54
N VAL A 72 -0.81 0.78 12.61
CA VAL A 72 0.42 0.87 11.83
C VAL A 72 1.45 -0.11 12.40
N VAL A 73 1.93 -1.03 11.54
CA VAL A 73 2.95 -2.02 11.88
C VAL A 73 4.18 -1.88 11.01
N PRO A 74 5.40 -2.10 11.56
CA PRO A 74 6.63 -2.12 10.77
C PRO A 74 6.75 -3.46 10.04
N VAL A 75 7.04 -3.40 8.73
CA VAL A 75 7.28 -4.58 7.87
C VAL A 75 8.77 -4.78 7.63
N ALA A 76 9.48 -3.71 7.27
CA ALA A 76 10.92 -3.79 7.01
C ALA A 76 11.64 -2.49 7.37
N LYS A 77 12.97 -2.61 7.58
CA LYS A 77 13.89 -1.50 7.85
C LYS A 77 14.90 -1.43 6.73
N CYS A 78 14.71 -0.51 5.80
CA CYS A 78 15.64 -0.30 4.69
C CYS A 78 16.58 0.88 4.98
N ARG A 79 17.72 0.92 4.31
CA ARG A 79 18.72 2.01 4.48
C ARG A 79 18.59 3.07 3.40
N SER A 80 17.93 2.77 2.30
CA SER A 80 17.66 3.68 1.19
C SER A 80 16.25 3.52 0.67
N LEU A 81 15.74 4.54 -0.03
CA LEU A 81 14.42 4.47 -0.67
C LEU A 81 14.40 3.40 -1.76
N SER A 82 15.45 3.31 -2.59
CA SER A 82 15.55 2.28 -3.62
C SER A 82 15.46 0.86 -3.05
N GLN A 83 16.08 0.61 -1.90
CA GLN A 83 15.93 -0.67 -1.20
C GLN A 83 14.50 -0.90 -0.73
N SER A 84 13.81 0.16 -0.25
CA SER A 84 12.40 0.05 0.14
C SER A 84 11.50 -0.26 -1.05
N LEU A 85 11.74 0.35 -2.22
CA LEU A 85 10.96 0.08 -3.43
C LEU A 85 11.13 -1.38 -3.89
N ALA A 86 12.36 -1.87 -3.95
CA ALA A 86 12.64 -3.26 -4.30
C ALA A 86 11.94 -4.24 -3.31
N GLN A 87 12.06 -3.97 -2.01
CA GLN A 87 11.43 -4.81 -0.98
C GLN A 87 9.90 -4.79 -1.07
N ILE A 88 9.26 -3.64 -1.39
CA ILE A 88 7.81 -3.57 -1.63
C ILE A 88 7.45 -4.42 -2.86
N SER A 89 8.21 -4.32 -3.94
CA SER A 89 7.99 -5.13 -5.15
C SER A 89 8.06 -6.63 -4.85
N ASP A 90 9.06 -7.07 -4.08
CA ASP A 90 9.22 -8.46 -3.67
C ASP A 90 8.05 -8.95 -2.79
N LEU A 91 7.63 -8.13 -1.82
CA LEU A 91 6.48 -8.42 -0.96
C LEU A 91 5.18 -8.59 -1.77
N ILE A 92 4.99 -7.76 -2.78
CA ILE A 92 3.81 -7.84 -3.65
C ILE A 92 3.90 -9.05 -4.58
N ALA A 93 5.06 -9.32 -5.17
CA ALA A 93 5.28 -10.49 -6.02
C ALA A 93 4.98 -11.80 -5.27
N SER A 94 5.26 -11.85 -3.97
CA SER A 94 4.96 -13.02 -3.12
C SER A 94 3.46 -13.28 -2.89
N GLN A 95 2.59 -12.33 -3.20
CA GLN A 95 1.13 -12.47 -3.05
C GLN A 95 0.47 -13.27 -4.18
N GLY A 96 1.20 -13.58 -5.25
CA GLY A 96 0.66 -14.25 -6.43
C GLY A 96 -0.14 -13.30 -7.33
N GLU A 97 -1.19 -13.81 -7.98
CA GLU A 97 -2.01 -12.99 -8.87
C GLU A 97 -2.83 -11.94 -8.11
N LEU A 98 -2.85 -10.72 -8.65
CA LEU A 98 -3.60 -9.61 -8.09
C LEU A 98 -4.90 -9.39 -8.87
N SER A 99 -5.99 -9.14 -8.16
CA SER A 99 -7.25 -8.67 -8.76
C SER A 99 -7.26 -7.15 -8.93
N SER A 100 -6.57 -6.41 -8.05
CA SER A 100 -6.50 -4.95 -8.11
C SER A 100 -5.25 -4.44 -7.40
N ALA A 101 -4.69 -3.34 -7.89
CA ALA A 101 -3.59 -2.63 -7.23
C ALA A 101 -3.67 -1.13 -7.45
N ALA A 102 -3.20 -0.38 -6.45
CA ALA A 102 -3.06 1.07 -6.52
C ALA A 102 -1.68 1.50 -6.02
N LEU A 103 -0.99 2.30 -6.82
CA LEU A 103 0.24 3.01 -6.47
C LEU A 103 -0.14 4.38 -5.92
N ILE A 104 0.24 4.66 -4.68
CA ILE A 104 -0.14 5.87 -3.95
C ILE A 104 1.14 6.61 -3.57
N TYR A 105 1.23 7.89 -3.88
CA TYR A 105 2.48 8.63 -3.71
C TYR A 105 2.27 10.12 -3.37
N ASN A 106 3.30 10.72 -2.81
CA ASN A 106 3.54 12.16 -2.70
C ASN A 106 5.04 12.45 -2.82
N THR A 107 5.67 11.85 -3.82
CA THR A 107 7.10 11.92 -4.12
C THR A 107 7.32 12.39 -5.56
N ASP A 108 8.58 12.51 -5.97
CA ASP A 108 8.93 12.83 -7.36
C ASP A 108 8.51 11.72 -8.34
N LEU A 109 8.35 12.11 -9.59
CA LEU A 109 7.88 11.21 -10.65
C LEU A 109 8.87 10.08 -10.95
N GLU A 110 10.18 10.33 -10.83
CA GLU A 110 11.22 9.32 -11.07
C GLU A 110 11.09 8.16 -10.07
N THR A 111 10.93 8.48 -8.77
CA THR A 111 10.69 7.49 -7.71
C THR A 111 9.39 6.71 -7.97
N LYS A 112 8.31 7.40 -8.32
CA LYS A 112 7.02 6.79 -8.65
C LYS A 112 7.14 5.84 -9.84
N ASP A 113 7.75 6.29 -10.94
CA ASP A 113 7.88 5.51 -12.18
C ASP A 113 8.82 4.31 -11.99
N SER A 114 9.85 4.43 -11.13
CA SER A 114 10.72 3.32 -10.75
C SER A 114 9.93 2.20 -10.08
N LEU A 115 9.10 2.50 -9.09
CA LEU A 115 8.28 1.47 -8.42
C LEU A 115 7.22 0.90 -9.37
N LYS A 116 6.57 1.74 -10.17
CA LYS A 116 5.61 1.30 -11.19
C LYS A 116 6.23 0.27 -12.15
N ALA A 117 7.42 0.56 -12.67
CA ALA A 117 8.12 -0.35 -13.58
C ALA A 117 8.41 -1.71 -12.93
N GLN A 118 8.84 -1.73 -11.66
CA GLN A 118 9.10 -2.97 -10.91
C GLN A 118 7.81 -3.79 -10.72
N LEU A 119 6.70 -3.14 -10.35
CA LEU A 119 5.41 -3.80 -10.14
C LEU A 119 4.89 -4.43 -11.45
N LEU A 120 4.94 -3.70 -12.56
CA LEU A 120 4.48 -4.19 -13.85
C LEU A 120 5.39 -5.28 -14.44
N ALA A 121 6.68 -5.30 -14.10
CA ALA A 121 7.58 -6.39 -14.46
C ALA A 121 7.20 -7.70 -13.72
N GLY A 122 6.80 -7.61 -12.45
CA GLY A 122 6.35 -8.75 -11.65
C GLY A 122 4.93 -9.21 -11.97
N HIS A 123 4.08 -8.30 -12.46
CA HIS A 123 2.67 -8.56 -12.75
C HIS A 123 2.29 -8.00 -14.14
N PRO A 124 2.67 -8.69 -15.23
CA PRO A 124 2.34 -8.25 -16.59
C PRO A 124 0.82 -8.17 -16.79
N GLY A 125 0.35 -7.03 -17.30
CA GLY A 125 -1.09 -6.81 -17.54
C GLY A 125 -1.89 -6.34 -16.32
N LEU A 126 -1.23 -6.09 -15.18
CA LEU A 126 -1.90 -5.52 -14.00
C LEU A 126 -2.45 -4.12 -14.32
N ASN A 127 -3.74 -3.93 -14.11
CA ASN A 127 -4.35 -2.60 -14.13
C ASN A 127 -3.97 -1.87 -12.84
N LEU A 128 -2.95 -1.03 -12.91
CA LEU A 128 -2.41 -0.29 -11.76
C LEU A 128 -3.03 1.11 -11.73
N ILE A 129 -3.80 1.39 -10.69
CA ILE A 129 -4.34 2.72 -10.44
C ILE A 129 -3.23 3.59 -9.83
N GLU A 130 -3.03 4.79 -10.35
CA GLU A 130 -2.10 5.76 -9.79
C GLU A 130 -2.86 6.90 -9.14
N THR A 131 -2.50 7.24 -7.90
CA THR A 131 -3.13 8.32 -7.15
C THR A 131 -2.17 8.93 -6.13
N GLU A 132 -2.46 10.14 -5.69
CA GLU A 132 -1.70 10.81 -4.64
C GLU A 132 -2.31 10.56 -3.26
N PHE A 133 -1.48 10.63 -2.20
CA PHE A 133 -2.00 10.68 -0.84
C PHE A 133 -2.83 11.94 -0.65
N GLY A 134 -4.11 11.77 -0.34
CA GLY A 134 -4.97 12.88 0.04
C GLY A 134 -4.49 13.60 1.31
N PRO A 135 -4.92 14.84 1.57
CA PRO A 135 -4.42 15.67 2.67
C PRO A 135 -4.50 14.99 4.04
N SER A 136 -5.55 14.22 4.30
CA SER A 136 -5.76 13.51 5.56
C SER A 136 -4.65 12.49 5.85
N ILE A 137 -4.31 11.64 4.87
CA ILE A 137 -3.24 10.63 5.01
C ILE A 137 -1.88 11.29 4.83
N GLY A 138 -1.74 12.22 3.88
CA GLY A 138 -0.51 12.96 3.60
C GLY A 138 0.07 13.65 4.84
N SER A 139 -0.78 14.17 5.73
CA SER A 139 -0.35 14.80 6.99
C SER A 139 0.32 13.81 7.96
N TYR A 140 0.03 12.51 7.86
CA TYR A 140 0.63 11.46 8.70
C TYR A 140 1.83 10.77 8.05
N VAL A 141 1.80 10.55 6.74
CA VAL A 141 2.90 9.88 6.04
C VAL A 141 4.05 10.82 5.72
N GLY A 142 3.78 12.13 5.67
CA GLY A 142 4.77 13.15 5.37
C GLY A 142 5.18 13.19 3.89
N PRO A 143 6.14 14.05 3.53
CA PRO A 143 6.65 14.16 2.16
C PRO A 143 7.51 12.95 1.76
N ASN A 144 7.59 12.70 0.46
CA ASN A 144 8.36 11.60 -0.13
C ASN A 144 7.93 10.21 0.39
N ALA A 145 6.62 10.05 0.64
CA ALA A 145 6.02 8.74 0.90
C ALA A 145 5.54 8.11 -0.40
N ILE A 146 5.69 6.80 -0.50
CA ILE A 146 5.20 6.02 -1.63
C ILE A 146 4.76 4.64 -1.15
N GLY A 147 3.65 4.16 -1.66
CA GLY A 147 3.13 2.87 -1.26
C GLY A 147 2.29 2.20 -2.32
N VAL A 148 1.97 0.95 -2.07
CA VAL A 148 1.11 0.14 -2.94
C VAL A 148 0.06 -0.55 -2.09
N ALA A 149 -1.19 -0.38 -2.48
CA ALA A 149 -2.30 -1.17 -1.96
C ALA A 149 -2.67 -2.25 -2.98
N THR A 150 -2.89 -3.46 -2.52
CA THR A 150 -3.19 -4.61 -3.37
C THR A 150 -4.38 -5.41 -2.83
N ILE A 151 -5.08 -6.08 -3.74
CA ILE A 151 -6.06 -7.11 -3.43
C ILE A 151 -5.65 -8.35 -4.25
N PRO A 152 -5.12 -9.41 -3.61
CA PRO A 152 -4.88 -10.68 -4.29
C PRO A 152 -6.16 -11.29 -4.83
N LYS A 153 -6.08 -12.07 -5.92
CA LYS A 153 -7.21 -12.87 -6.38
C LYS A 153 -7.67 -13.84 -5.29
N ALA A 154 -8.96 -14.12 -5.26
CA ALA A 154 -9.46 -15.23 -4.47
C ALA A 154 -8.91 -16.54 -5.06
N GLY A 155 -8.37 -17.39 -4.23
CA GLY A 155 -7.93 -18.72 -4.61
C GLY A 155 -9.13 -19.65 -4.85
#